data_9a8d86a047ff0da7fb90cbde07b8e099
#
_entry.id   9a8d86a047ff0da7fb90cbde07b8e099
#
_cell.length_a   1.000
_cell.length_b   1.000
_cell.length_c   1.000
_cell.angle_alpha   90.00
_cell.angle_beta   90.00
_cell.angle_gamma   90.00
#
_symmetry.space_group_name_H-M   'P 1'
#
loop_
_entity.id
_entity.type
_entity.pdbx_description
1 polymer ?
#
loop_
_entity_poly.entity_id
_entity_poly.type
_entity_poly.pdbx_seq_one_letter_code
_entity_poly.pdbx_strand_id
1 'polypeptide(L)'
;MKVELSIVVVEYFSEDEILKCINSISDNIHIPYEIIVSSNSCYNEEKRNEINGRCKDNVRWLFNERNGGFAYAMNEGMKVASGDFLVIMNSDCIIEEGIDSMIDFMKKHPEIGAAGPQIRDWNENIQDTARPYVSVMNYFLRQIRRVIKHQTSVLEIKMDYDMIQTVDWVIGAFIMVSRKAYELTGGLDNDYFMYAEDLDWCTRIRQNGLEIVYFPKTKIKYKGTRRARNNKKYAKIFIKSHIRFWKKFGFFYGYPQRKELTF
;
A
#
# COMPACT_ATOMS: atom_id res chain seq x y z
N MET A 1 -12.03 16.67 17.98
CA MET A 1 -12.50 16.69 16.56
C MET A 1 -12.59 15.26 16.08
N LYS A 2 -13.53 14.94 15.17
CA LYS A 2 -13.60 13.60 14.56
C LYS A 2 -12.40 13.42 13.65
N VAL A 3 -11.70 12.28 13.76
CA VAL A 3 -10.59 11.93 12.87
C VAL A 3 -11.15 11.61 11.48
N GLU A 4 -10.60 12.22 10.44
CA GLU A 4 -10.98 11.93 9.05
C GLU A 4 -10.06 10.88 8.43
N LEU A 5 -8.77 10.91 8.78
CA LEU A 5 -7.75 10.05 8.20
C LEU A 5 -6.98 9.31 9.28
N SER A 6 -6.90 7.99 9.21
CA SER A 6 -5.97 7.18 9.99
C SER A 6 -4.85 6.66 9.10
N ILE A 7 -3.61 6.95 9.46
CA ILE A 7 -2.43 6.51 8.72
C ILE A 7 -1.74 5.42 9.51
N VAL A 8 -1.75 4.21 8.98
CA VAL A 8 -1.07 3.05 9.56
C VAL A 8 0.27 2.86 8.87
N VAL A 9 1.34 2.96 9.66
CA VAL A 9 2.71 2.78 9.17
C VAL A 9 3.31 1.54 9.81
N VAL A 10 3.85 0.62 9.00
CA VAL A 10 4.55 -0.56 9.53
C VAL A 10 6.00 -0.20 9.85
N GLU A 11 6.45 -0.59 11.04
CA GLU A 11 7.84 -0.44 11.49
C GLU A 11 8.46 -1.82 11.73
N TYR A 12 9.68 -2.03 11.22
CA TYR A 12 10.51 -3.20 11.51
C TYR A 12 12.00 -2.84 11.47
N PHE A 13 12.57 -2.54 12.63
CA PHE A 13 13.94 -2.06 12.82
C PHE A 13 14.28 -0.87 11.92
N SER A 14 13.38 0.12 11.85
CA SER A 14 13.45 1.28 10.95
C SER A 14 13.09 2.60 11.67
N GLU A 15 13.64 2.82 12.88
CA GLU A 15 13.31 3.99 13.70
C GLU A 15 13.64 5.33 13.01
N ASP A 16 14.78 5.41 12.31
CA ASP A 16 15.19 6.64 11.63
C ASP A 16 14.27 6.97 10.45
N GLU A 17 13.87 5.93 9.71
CA GLU A 17 12.94 6.09 8.59
C GLU A 17 11.55 6.49 9.09
N ILE A 18 11.07 5.90 10.18
CA ILE A 18 9.73 6.20 10.71
C ILE A 18 9.62 7.65 11.18
N LEU A 19 10.67 8.23 11.76
CA LEU A 19 10.68 9.63 12.18
C LEU A 19 10.56 10.57 10.98
N LYS A 20 11.28 10.29 9.90
CA LYS A 20 11.18 11.08 8.65
C LYS A 20 9.80 10.94 8.03
N CYS A 21 9.24 9.72 8.01
CA CYS A 21 7.89 9.44 7.54
C CYS A 21 6.85 10.25 8.32
N ILE A 22 6.87 10.18 9.67
CA ILE A 22 5.95 10.93 10.55
C ILE A 22 6.06 12.44 10.34
N ASN A 23 7.27 12.97 10.20
CA ASN A 23 7.44 14.40 9.93
C ASN A 23 6.83 14.79 8.59
N SER A 24 7.05 14.00 7.52
CA SER A 24 6.47 14.27 6.21
C SER A 24 4.93 14.24 6.23
N ILE A 25 4.34 13.36 7.05
CA ILE A 25 2.88 13.33 7.28
C ILE A 25 2.43 14.63 7.94
N SER A 26 3.11 15.03 9.02
CA SER A 26 2.75 16.24 9.78
C SER A 26 2.88 17.53 8.97
N ASP A 27 3.83 17.57 8.03
CA ASP A 27 4.10 18.76 7.20
C ASP A 27 3.12 18.90 6.02
N ASN A 28 2.44 17.82 5.60
CA ASN A 28 1.69 17.77 4.34
C ASN A 28 0.20 17.40 4.50
N ILE A 29 -0.32 17.25 5.73
CA ILE A 29 -1.72 16.94 5.99
C ILE A 29 -2.34 17.99 6.88
N HIS A 30 -3.45 18.59 6.43
CA HIS A 30 -4.10 19.74 7.10
C HIS A 30 -5.51 19.44 7.61
N ILE A 31 -6.00 18.21 7.40
CA ILE A 31 -7.27 17.72 7.94
C ILE A 31 -7.03 17.00 9.28
N PRO A 32 -8.08 16.72 10.08
CA PRO A 32 -7.94 15.93 11.30
C PRO A 32 -7.45 14.50 11.01
N TYR A 33 -6.28 14.11 11.54
CA TYR A 33 -5.69 12.79 11.32
C TYR A 33 -5.07 12.21 12.59
N GLU A 34 -4.85 10.91 12.57
CA GLU A 34 -4.04 10.16 13.52
C GLU A 34 -3.00 9.30 12.79
N ILE A 35 -1.87 9.05 13.45
CA ILE A 35 -0.83 8.15 12.97
C ILE A 35 -0.73 6.95 13.90
N ILE A 36 -0.77 5.75 13.33
CA ILE A 36 -0.65 4.50 14.06
C ILE A 36 0.59 3.77 13.53
N VAL A 37 1.63 3.70 14.34
CA VAL A 37 2.85 2.95 14.01
C VAL A 37 2.70 1.54 14.54
N SER A 38 2.57 0.56 13.65
CA SER A 38 2.49 -0.86 14.01
C SER A 38 3.86 -1.51 13.89
N SER A 39 4.51 -1.73 15.03
CA SER A 39 5.88 -2.24 15.10
C SER A 39 5.92 -3.76 15.20
N ASN A 40 6.63 -4.39 14.26
CA ASN A 40 6.95 -5.81 14.25
C ASN A 40 8.33 -6.13 14.86
N SER A 41 9.02 -5.13 15.45
CA SER A 41 10.39 -5.26 15.95
C SER A 41 10.51 -6.01 17.27
N CYS A 42 9.36 -6.33 17.91
CA CYS A 42 9.31 -7.06 19.17
C CYS A 42 10.21 -6.43 20.25
N TYR A 43 10.20 -5.12 20.36
CA TYR A 43 11.02 -4.36 21.32
C TYR A 43 10.73 -4.79 22.76
N ASN A 44 11.78 -4.79 23.60
CA ASN A 44 11.66 -4.99 25.04
C ASN A 44 10.95 -3.79 25.71
N GLU A 45 10.56 -3.94 26.97
CA GLU A 45 9.77 -2.94 27.68
C GLU A 45 10.52 -1.60 27.82
N GLU A 46 11.82 -1.63 28.07
CA GLU A 46 12.65 -0.43 28.17
C GLU A 46 12.59 0.39 26.87
N LYS A 47 12.77 -0.27 25.72
CA LYS A 47 12.72 0.41 24.41
C LYS A 47 11.30 0.90 24.06
N ARG A 48 10.25 0.13 24.44
CA ARG A 48 8.86 0.59 24.27
C ARG A 48 8.58 1.86 25.06
N ASN A 49 9.07 1.95 26.30
CA ASN A 49 8.94 3.14 27.15
C ASN A 49 9.72 4.33 26.60
N GLU A 50 10.93 4.10 26.11
CA GLU A 50 11.74 5.14 25.44
C GLU A 50 10.98 5.74 24.23
N ILE A 51 10.44 4.88 23.35
CA ILE A 51 9.71 5.29 22.17
C ILE A 51 8.45 6.07 22.56
N ASN A 52 7.64 5.54 23.49
CA ASN A 52 6.42 6.21 23.96
C ASN A 52 6.68 7.57 24.59
N GLY A 53 7.79 7.72 25.32
CA GLY A 53 8.18 8.99 25.93
C GLY A 53 8.58 10.10 24.94
N ARG A 54 8.82 9.74 23.67
CA ARG A 54 9.17 10.67 22.59
C ARG A 54 8.03 10.93 21.59
N CYS A 55 6.88 10.26 21.78
CA CYS A 55 5.77 10.36 20.84
C CYS A 55 5.07 11.71 20.91
N LYS A 56 4.61 12.19 19.74
CA LYS A 56 3.68 13.31 19.62
C LYS A 56 2.26 12.83 19.96
N ASP A 57 1.40 13.73 20.40
CA ASP A 57 0.03 13.42 20.83
C ASP A 57 -0.85 12.72 19.78
N ASN A 58 -0.56 12.95 18.49
CA ASN A 58 -1.29 12.36 17.38
C ASN A 58 -0.64 11.08 16.82
N VAL A 59 0.40 10.54 17.49
CA VAL A 59 1.12 9.32 17.08
C VAL A 59 0.95 8.24 18.14
N ARG A 60 0.36 7.13 17.75
CA ARG A 60 0.17 5.97 18.60
C ARG A 60 1.03 4.81 18.14
N TRP A 61 1.84 4.22 19.03
CA TRP A 61 2.59 3.01 18.77
C TRP A 61 1.86 1.77 19.25
N LEU A 62 1.82 0.76 18.37
CA LEU A 62 1.37 -0.60 18.68
C LEU A 62 2.56 -1.54 18.58
N PHE A 63 2.98 -2.12 19.67
CA PHE A 63 4.10 -3.06 19.72
C PHE A 63 3.58 -4.48 19.60
N ASN A 64 3.77 -5.08 18.43
CA ASN A 64 3.34 -6.46 18.18
C ASN A 64 4.24 -7.45 18.91
N GLU A 65 3.64 -8.51 19.47
CA GLU A 65 4.35 -9.56 20.22
C GLU A 65 5.17 -10.49 19.31
N ARG A 66 4.92 -10.43 17.98
CA ARG A 66 5.65 -11.21 16.97
C ARG A 66 5.74 -10.45 15.66
N ASN A 67 6.76 -10.77 14.86
CA ASN A 67 6.77 -10.36 13.46
C ASN A 67 5.86 -11.28 12.64
N GLY A 68 4.61 -10.88 12.46
CA GLY A 68 3.61 -11.57 11.65
C GLY A 68 3.65 -11.22 10.15
N GLY A 69 4.59 -10.36 9.72
CA GLY A 69 4.68 -9.84 8.36
C GLY A 69 3.93 -8.54 8.16
N PHE A 70 3.94 -8.06 6.91
CA PHE A 70 3.36 -6.76 6.55
C PHE A 70 1.85 -6.72 6.76
N ALA A 71 1.11 -7.70 6.20
CA ALA A 71 -0.34 -7.76 6.31
C ALA A 71 -0.82 -7.80 7.77
N TYR A 72 -0.17 -8.60 8.61
CA TYR A 72 -0.48 -8.69 10.03
C TYR A 72 -0.32 -7.33 10.73
N ALA A 73 0.83 -6.68 10.58
CA ALA A 73 1.08 -5.41 11.24
C ALA A 73 0.11 -4.31 10.78
N MET A 74 -0.16 -4.22 9.47
CA MET A 74 -1.13 -3.27 8.95
C MET A 74 -2.54 -3.51 9.50
N ASN A 75 -2.97 -4.78 9.59
CA ASN A 75 -4.27 -5.12 10.16
C ASN A 75 -4.37 -4.76 11.65
N GLU A 76 -3.32 -5.01 12.45
CA GLU A 76 -3.33 -4.60 13.87
C GLU A 76 -3.49 -3.07 13.99
N GLY A 77 -2.82 -2.29 13.14
CA GLY A 77 -3.01 -0.85 13.10
C GLY A 77 -4.42 -0.44 12.64
N MET A 78 -4.93 -1.04 11.56
CA MET A 78 -6.26 -0.71 11.03
C MET A 78 -7.41 -1.06 11.99
N LYS A 79 -7.27 -2.07 12.85
CA LYS A 79 -8.28 -2.43 13.87
C LYS A 79 -8.54 -1.31 14.87
N VAL A 80 -7.53 -0.50 15.18
CA VAL A 80 -7.65 0.59 16.17
C VAL A 80 -7.81 1.95 15.52
N ALA A 81 -7.81 2.01 14.21
CA ALA A 81 -7.97 3.21 13.40
C ALA A 81 -9.42 3.71 13.43
N SER A 82 -9.63 5.03 13.62
CA SER A 82 -10.95 5.65 13.79
C SER A 82 -11.40 6.51 12.60
N GLY A 83 -10.51 6.84 11.65
CA GLY A 83 -10.76 7.72 10.51
C GLY A 83 -11.76 7.16 9.50
N ASP A 84 -12.42 8.06 8.77
CA ASP A 84 -13.31 7.70 7.66
C ASP A 84 -12.55 7.17 6.44
N PHE A 85 -11.27 7.54 6.34
CA PHE A 85 -10.30 6.99 5.39
C PHE A 85 -9.13 6.38 6.13
N LEU A 86 -8.56 5.32 5.56
CA LEU A 86 -7.43 4.59 6.07
C LEU A 86 -6.29 4.65 5.05
N VAL A 87 -5.10 4.95 5.50
CA VAL A 87 -3.88 4.79 4.70
C VAL A 87 -3.04 3.68 5.30
N ILE A 88 -2.60 2.73 4.48
CA ILE A 88 -1.47 1.87 4.80
C ILE A 88 -0.23 2.40 4.10
N MET A 89 0.91 2.45 4.81
CA MET A 89 2.11 3.11 4.30
C MET A 89 3.38 2.45 4.85
N ASN A 90 4.41 2.33 4.03
CA ASN A 90 5.73 1.89 4.48
C ASN A 90 6.44 2.99 5.26
N SER A 91 7.32 2.61 6.21
CA SER A 91 8.12 3.54 7.00
C SER A 91 9.14 4.34 6.18
N ASP A 92 9.53 3.85 5.00
CA ASP A 92 10.49 4.52 4.09
C ASP A 92 9.80 5.36 2.98
N CYS A 93 8.50 5.63 3.14
CA CYS A 93 7.76 6.57 2.30
C CYS A 93 7.80 7.98 2.89
N ILE A 94 7.90 8.98 2.02
CA ILE A 94 7.86 10.41 2.35
C ILE A 94 6.73 11.04 1.55
N ILE A 95 5.75 11.62 2.23
CA ILE A 95 4.67 12.39 1.60
C ILE A 95 5.24 13.73 1.15
N GLU A 96 5.01 14.10 -0.11
CA GLU A 96 5.42 15.40 -0.64
C GLU A 96 4.22 16.36 -0.74
N GLU A 97 3.08 15.88 -1.23
CA GLU A 97 1.88 16.71 -1.39
C GLU A 97 0.61 15.90 -1.68
N GLY A 98 -0.54 16.53 -1.54
CA GLY A 98 -1.78 16.14 -2.20
C GLY A 98 -2.67 15.15 -1.45
N ILE A 99 -2.40 14.81 -0.20
CA ILE A 99 -3.24 13.88 0.58
C ILE A 99 -4.65 14.42 0.77
N ASP A 100 -4.78 15.69 1.15
CA ASP A 100 -6.09 16.32 1.37
C ASP A 100 -6.92 16.30 0.08
N SER A 101 -6.28 16.54 -1.08
CA SER A 101 -6.96 16.49 -2.39
C SER A 101 -7.39 15.08 -2.80
N MET A 102 -6.64 14.04 -2.41
CA MET A 102 -7.03 12.65 -2.63
C MET A 102 -8.27 12.28 -1.80
N ILE A 103 -8.33 12.73 -0.56
CA ILE A 103 -9.49 12.53 0.31
C ILE A 103 -10.72 13.25 -0.24
N ASP A 104 -10.58 14.52 -0.64
CA ASP A 104 -11.68 15.28 -1.24
C ASP A 104 -12.20 14.64 -2.54
N PHE A 105 -11.28 14.08 -3.32
CA PHE A 105 -11.63 13.31 -4.51
C PHE A 105 -12.42 12.04 -4.15
N MET A 106 -11.94 11.24 -3.21
CA MET A 106 -12.63 10.01 -2.79
C MET A 106 -13.98 10.29 -2.11
N LYS A 107 -14.13 11.42 -1.39
CA LYS A 107 -15.44 11.85 -0.84
C LYS A 107 -16.47 12.12 -1.94
N LYS A 108 -16.04 12.69 -3.07
CA LYS A 108 -16.90 12.99 -4.22
C LYS A 108 -17.22 11.77 -5.08
N HIS A 109 -16.43 10.71 -4.94
CA HIS A 109 -16.52 9.48 -5.74
C HIS A 109 -16.68 8.25 -4.83
N PRO A 110 -17.85 8.02 -4.22
CA PRO A 110 -18.08 6.93 -3.26
C PRO A 110 -18.02 5.52 -3.89
N GLU A 111 -17.99 5.42 -5.21
CA GLU A 111 -17.70 4.20 -5.98
C GLU A 111 -16.24 3.78 -5.92
N ILE A 112 -15.33 4.67 -5.46
CA ILE A 112 -13.91 4.36 -5.31
C ILE A 112 -13.66 3.77 -3.93
N GLY A 113 -13.13 2.56 -3.91
CA GLY A 113 -12.76 1.85 -2.69
C GLY A 113 -11.34 2.15 -2.22
N ALA A 114 -10.41 2.32 -3.17
CA ALA A 114 -9.03 2.63 -2.85
C ALA A 114 -8.36 3.51 -3.92
N ALA A 115 -7.35 4.27 -3.50
CA ALA A 115 -6.53 5.11 -4.36
C ALA A 115 -5.04 4.96 -4.04
N GLY A 116 -4.22 4.97 -5.10
CA GLY A 116 -2.76 5.01 -5.00
C GLY A 116 -2.18 6.29 -5.61
N PRO A 117 -1.14 6.88 -5.01
CA PRO A 117 -0.51 8.10 -5.46
C PRO A 117 0.47 7.88 -6.62
N GLN A 118 0.97 8.95 -7.19
CA GLN A 118 2.19 8.93 -7.96
C GLN A 118 3.37 8.72 -7.01
N ILE A 119 4.10 7.62 -7.19
CA ILE A 119 5.30 7.33 -6.42
C ILE A 119 6.53 7.60 -7.26
N ARG A 120 7.49 8.33 -6.71
CA ARG A 120 8.78 8.64 -7.34
C ARG A 120 9.94 8.05 -6.53
N ASP A 121 11.03 7.76 -7.20
CA ASP A 121 12.29 7.48 -6.53
C ASP A 121 13.03 8.79 -6.17
N TRP A 122 14.18 8.67 -5.50
CA TRP A 122 14.99 9.83 -5.11
C TRP A 122 15.65 10.58 -6.29
N ASN A 123 15.58 10.02 -7.50
CA ASN A 123 16.02 10.64 -8.74
C ASN A 123 14.84 11.20 -9.57
N GLU A 124 13.68 11.39 -8.94
CA GLU A 124 12.44 11.91 -9.55
C GLU A 124 11.83 10.98 -10.64
N ASN A 125 12.32 9.75 -10.80
CA ASN A 125 11.72 8.82 -11.74
C ASN A 125 10.40 8.27 -11.18
N ILE A 126 9.33 8.36 -11.98
CA ILE A 126 8.03 7.78 -11.64
C ILE A 126 8.17 6.25 -11.59
N GLN A 127 7.69 5.64 -10.53
CA GLN A 127 7.69 4.21 -10.35
C GLN A 127 6.38 3.60 -10.83
N ASP A 128 6.47 2.42 -11.43
CA ASP A 128 5.32 1.60 -11.80
C ASP A 128 4.62 1.04 -10.54
N THR A 129 3.63 1.75 -10.05
CA THR A 129 2.93 1.49 -8.79
C THR A 129 1.45 1.17 -8.95
N ALA A 130 0.86 1.54 -10.08
CA ALA A 130 -0.49 1.23 -10.47
C ALA A 130 -0.47 0.26 -11.66
N ARG A 131 -1.17 -0.86 -11.55
CA ARG A 131 -0.92 -2.00 -12.43
C ARG A 131 -2.19 -2.71 -12.87
N PRO A 132 -2.16 -3.35 -14.06
CA PRO A 132 -3.16 -4.33 -14.45
C PRO A 132 -2.95 -5.66 -13.73
N TYR A 133 -3.98 -6.49 -13.67
CA TYR A 133 -3.84 -7.88 -13.25
C TYR A 133 -2.89 -8.65 -14.17
N VAL A 134 -2.03 -9.44 -13.55
CA VAL A 134 -1.08 -10.28 -14.28
C VAL A 134 -1.50 -11.74 -14.13
N SER A 135 -2.06 -12.31 -15.20
CA SER A 135 -2.27 -13.77 -15.26
C SER A 135 -0.93 -14.50 -15.15
N VAL A 136 -0.96 -15.75 -14.71
CA VAL A 136 0.24 -16.60 -14.64
C VAL A 136 0.98 -16.64 -15.99
N MET A 137 0.22 -16.77 -17.09
CA MET A 137 0.80 -16.79 -18.43
C MET A 137 1.54 -15.49 -18.75
N ASN A 138 0.91 -14.34 -18.50
CA ASN A 138 1.52 -13.05 -18.72
C ASN A 138 2.74 -12.83 -17.81
N TYR A 139 2.70 -13.32 -16.57
CA TYR A 139 3.85 -13.28 -15.67
C TYR A 139 5.04 -14.08 -16.23
N PHE A 140 4.82 -15.33 -16.67
CA PHE A 140 5.85 -16.16 -17.27
C PHE A 140 6.38 -15.58 -18.58
N LEU A 141 5.51 -15.12 -19.47
CA LEU A 141 5.93 -14.47 -20.72
C LEU A 141 6.77 -13.21 -20.45
N ARG A 142 6.41 -12.42 -19.42
CA ARG A 142 7.20 -11.27 -18.97
C ARG A 142 8.59 -11.68 -18.48
N GLN A 143 8.70 -12.76 -17.69
CA GLN A 143 10.00 -13.25 -17.23
C GLN A 143 10.86 -13.79 -18.40
N ILE A 144 10.29 -14.59 -19.30
CA ILE A 144 10.97 -15.12 -20.49
C ILE A 144 11.47 -13.98 -21.38
N ARG A 145 10.62 -12.99 -21.68
CA ARG A 145 11.01 -11.83 -22.51
C ARG A 145 12.09 -10.97 -21.87
N ARG A 146 12.07 -10.86 -20.53
CA ARG A 146 13.09 -10.14 -19.77
C ARG A 146 14.47 -10.80 -19.89
N VAL A 147 14.52 -12.15 -19.89
CA VAL A 147 15.76 -12.91 -20.06
C VAL A 147 16.27 -12.84 -21.51
N ILE A 148 15.36 -12.92 -22.50
CA ILE A 148 15.75 -13.04 -23.93
C ILE A 148 16.07 -11.67 -24.55
N LYS A 149 15.35 -10.60 -24.19
CA LYS A 149 15.42 -9.31 -24.91
C LYS A 149 16.01 -8.14 -24.12
N HIS A 150 16.43 -8.32 -22.87
CA HIS A 150 16.85 -7.19 -21.98
C HIS A 150 15.85 -6.02 -21.93
N GLN A 151 14.61 -6.22 -22.37
CA GLN A 151 13.57 -5.21 -22.39
C GLN A 151 12.65 -5.35 -21.17
N THR A 152 12.53 -4.27 -20.42
CA THR A 152 11.71 -4.20 -19.19
C THR A 152 10.22 -3.98 -19.45
N SER A 153 9.80 -3.71 -20.69
CA SER A 153 8.45 -3.28 -21.01
C SER A 153 7.84 -4.04 -22.20
N VAL A 154 6.95 -4.98 -21.94
CA VAL A 154 6.22 -5.66 -23.04
C VAL A 154 4.71 -5.83 -22.79
N LEU A 155 4.23 -5.51 -21.60
CA LEU A 155 2.79 -5.44 -21.30
C LEU A 155 2.53 -4.24 -20.39
N GLU A 156 3.24 -3.15 -20.60
CA GLU A 156 2.86 -1.86 -20.04
C GLU A 156 1.59 -1.44 -20.78
N ILE A 157 0.47 -1.51 -20.10
CA ILE A 157 -0.63 -0.60 -20.43
C ILE A 157 0.04 0.76 -20.38
N LYS A 158 0.00 1.51 -21.47
CA LYS A 158 0.48 2.90 -21.48
C LYS A 158 -0.39 3.67 -20.48
N MET A 159 0.08 3.74 -19.24
CA MET A 159 -0.52 4.63 -18.26
C MET A 159 -0.12 6.06 -18.60
N ASP A 160 -1.08 6.93 -18.61
CA ASP A 160 -0.81 8.36 -18.54
C ASP A 160 -0.60 8.71 -17.06
N TYR A 161 0.65 8.90 -16.65
CA TYR A 161 1.00 9.15 -15.27
C TYR A 161 0.59 10.55 -14.78
N ASP A 162 0.05 11.40 -15.64
CA ASP A 162 -0.45 12.73 -15.28
C ASP A 162 -1.97 12.76 -15.11
N MET A 163 -2.67 11.68 -15.50
CA MET A 163 -4.13 11.59 -15.44
C MET A 163 -4.63 10.66 -14.33
N ILE A 164 -5.75 11.07 -13.71
CA ILE A 164 -6.50 10.17 -12.82
C ILE A 164 -7.11 9.08 -13.67
N GLN A 165 -6.95 7.82 -13.29
CA GLN A 165 -7.50 6.70 -14.05
C GLN A 165 -7.77 5.48 -13.17
N THR A 166 -8.75 4.68 -13.54
CA THR A 166 -9.01 3.39 -12.91
C THR A 166 -7.91 2.39 -13.24
N VAL A 167 -7.49 1.63 -12.23
CA VAL A 167 -6.43 0.62 -12.34
C VAL A 167 -6.88 -0.68 -11.69
N ASP A 168 -6.22 -1.78 -11.99
CA ASP A 168 -6.62 -3.04 -11.37
C ASP A 168 -6.14 -3.14 -9.92
N TRP A 169 -4.96 -2.65 -9.63
CA TRP A 169 -4.42 -2.59 -8.28
C TRP A 169 -3.28 -1.57 -8.15
N VAL A 170 -3.02 -1.16 -6.92
CA VAL A 170 -1.92 -0.27 -6.52
C VAL A 170 -1.05 -0.97 -5.47
N ILE A 171 0.24 -0.64 -5.42
CA ILE A 171 1.18 -1.32 -4.52
C ILE A 171 1.01 -0.89 -3.06
N GLY A 172 1.25 -1.82 -2.14
CA GLY A 172 1.13 -1.64 -0.70
C GLY A 172 2.13 -0.68 -0.05
N ALA A 173 3.02 -0.05 -0.84
CA ALA A 173 3.88 1.01 -0.31
C ALA A 173 3.08 2.22 0.20
N PHE A 174 1.97 2.53 -0.48
CA PHE A 174 0.95 3.48 -0.03
C PHE A 174 -0.39 3.14 -0.69
N ILE A 175 -1.40 2.91 0.10
CA ILE A 175 -2.80 2.75 -0.37
C ILE A 175 -3.70 3.53 0.56
N MET A 176 -4.50 4.45 0.01
CA MET A 176 -5.63 5.06 0.72
C MET A 176 -6.89 4.25 0.44
N VAL A 177 -7.64 3.92 1.48
CA VAL A 177 -8.86 3.08 1.39
C VAL A 177 -10.00 3.77 2.12
N SER A 178 -11.20 3.76 1.55
CA SER A 178 -12.39 4.22 2.26
C SER A 178 -12.77 3.26 3.40
N ARG A 179 -13.32 3.80 4.50
CA ARG A 179 -13.84 2.98 5.62
C ARG A 179 -14.79 1.90 5.12
N LYS A 180 -15.68 2.25 4.19
CA LYS A 180 -16.59 1.31 3.53
C LYS A 180 -15.86 0.12 2.89
N ALA A 181 -14.81 0.39 2.12
CA ALA A 181 -14.03 -0.69 1.47
C ALA A 181 -13.32 -1.57 2.49
N TYR A 182 -12.77 -0.98 3.56
CA TYR A 182 -12.17 -1.73 4.67
C TYR A 182 -13.20 -2.63 5.36
N GLU A 183 -14.38 -2.12 5.70
CA GLU A 183 -15.44 -2.90 6.38
C GLU A 183 -15.96 -4.05 5.51
N LEU A 184 -16.13 -3.83 4.20
CA LEU A 184 -16.55 -4.86 3.25
C LEU A 184 -15.51 -5.98 3.06
N THR A 185 -14.23 -5.68 3.22
CA THR A 185 -13.13 -6.61 2.89
C THR A 185 -12.37 -7.15 4.09
N GLY A 186 -12.49 -6.51 5.25
CA GLY A 186 -11.80 -6.90 6.48
C GLY A 186 -10.29 -6.63 6.48
N GLY A 187 -9.78 -5.74 5.59
CA GLY A 187 -8.36 -5.43 5.50
C GLY A 187 -7.55 -6.43 4.67
N LEU A 188 -6.25 -6.51 4.93
CA LEU A 188 -5.31 -7.41 4.26
C LEU A 188 -5.52 -8.87 4.72
N ASP A 189 -5.20 -9.84 3.86
CA ASP A 189 -5.25 -11.27 4.24
C ASP A 189 -3.95 -11.63 5.01
N ASN A 190 -4.09 -11.98 6.28
CA ASN A 190 -2.98 -12.30 7.19
C ASN A 190 -2.16 -13.53 6.79
N ASP A 191 -2.65 -14.34 5.88
CA ASP A 191 -1.90 -15.49 5.38
C ASP A 191 -0.78 -15.09 4.40
N TYR A 192 -0.73 -13.81 3.98
CA TYR A 192 0.42 -13.24 3.29
C TYR A 192 1.39 -12.64 4.32
N PHE A 193 2.58 -13.21 4.41
CA PHE A 193 3.63 -12.60 5.22
C PHE A 193 4.12 -11.29 4.59
N MET A 194 4.29 -11.29 3.27
CA MET A 194 4.74 -10.15 2.46
C MET A 194 4.53 -10.46 0.98
N TYR A 195 4.24 -9.45 0.16
CA TYR A 195 3.96 -9.50 -1.27
C TYR A 195 2.60 -10.12 -1.63
N ALA A 196 1.94 -9.54 -2.61
CA ALA A 196 0.63 -9.89 -3.13
C ALA A 196 -0.57 -9.70 -2.14
N GLU A 197 -0.34 -9.26 -0.90
CA GLU A 197 -1.40 -8.85 0.03
C GLU A 197 -2.16 -7.62 -0.48
N ASP A 198 -1.44 -6.69 -1.12
CA ASP A 198 -1.98 -5.49 -1.78
C ASP A 198 -2.82 -5.85 -3.00
N LEU A 199 -2.30 -6.72 -3.85
CA LEU A 199 -3.01 -7.26 -5.01
C LEU A 199 -4.28 -8.04 -4.57
N ASP A 200 -4.18 -8.87 -3.52
CA ASP A 200 -5.33 -9.56 -2.91
C ASP A 200 -6.39 -8.58 -2.44
N TRP A 201 -5.98 -7.57 -1.69
CA TRP A 201 -6.92 -6.60 -1.12
C TRP A 201 -7.63 -5.78 -2.19
N CYS A 202 -6.89 -5.23 -3.16
CA CYS A 202 -7.47 -4.54 -4.30
C CYS A 202 -8.45 -5.44 -5.08
N THR A 203 -8.12 -6.74 -5.26
CA THR A 203 -9.02 -7.70 -5.90
C THR A 203 -10.33 -7.87 -5.12
N ARG A 204 -10.27 -8.00 -3.79
CA ARG A 204 -11.47 -8.13 -2.94
C ARG A 204 -12.29 -6.83 -2.91
N ILE A 205 -11.65 -5.67 -2.91
CA ILE A 205 -12.35 -4.37 -3.02
C ILE A 205 -13.16 -4.34 -4.32
N ARG A 206 -12.56 -4.73 -5.44
CA ARG A 206 -13.25 -4.78 -6.74
C ARG A 206 -14.37 -5.84 -6.81
N GLN A 207 -14.17 -7.00 -6.19
CA GLN A 207 -15.24 -8.02 -6.08
C GLN A 207 -16.46 -7.51 -5.32
N ASN A 208 -16.29 -6.52 -4.44
CA ASN A 208 -17.39 -5.83 -3.76
C ASN A 208 -17.95 -4.63 -4.54
N GLY A 209 -17.61 -4.49 -5.83
CA GLY A 209 -18.18 -3.48 -6.73
C GLY A 209 -17.60 -2.08 -6.59
N LEU A 210 -16.49 -1.93 -5.87
CA LEU A 210 -15.76 -0.67 -5.74
C LEU A 210 -14.54 -0.64 -6.68
N GLU A 211 -14.15 0.55 -7.13
CA GLU A 211 -13.03 0.72 -8.06
C GLU A 211 -11.74 1.15 -7.35
N ILE A 212 -10.61 0.89 -8.02
CA ILE A 212 -9.28 1.30 -7.61
C ILE A 212 -8.80 2.39 -8.56
N VAL A 213 -8.20 3.45 -8.03
CA VAL A 213 -7.77 4.60 -8.82
C VAL A 213 -6.30 4.92 -8.61
N TYR A 214 -5.62 5.27 -9.67
CA TYR A 214 -4.36 5.98 -9.64
C TYR A 214 -4.64 7.48 -9.58
N PHE A 215 -4.09 8.18 -8.57
CA PHE A 215 -4.32 9.60 -8.32
C PHE A 215 -3.00 10.38 -8.32
N PRO A 216 -2.55 10.92 -9.47
CA PRO A 216 -1.22 11.52 -9.63
C PRO A 216 -1.04 12.87 -8.92
N LYS A 217 -2.13 13.52 -8.48
CA LYS A 217 -2.06 14.79 -7.74
C LYS A 217 -1.51 14.61 -6.31
N THR A 218 -1.50 13.38 -5.80
CA THR A 218 -0.77 13.03 -4.58
C THR A 218 0.59 12.46 -4.98
N LYS A 219 1.65 13.00 -4.38
CA LYS A 219 3.04 12.59 -4.69
C LYS A 219 3.75 12.09 -3.45
N ILE A 220 4.44 10.99 -3.61
CA ILE A 220 5.17 10.30 -2.53
C ILE A 220 6.53 9.87 -3.04
N LYS A 221 7.58 10.10 -2.23
CA LYS A 221 8.89 9.49 -2.45
C LYS A 221 8.98 8.15 -1.76
N TYR A 222 9.49 7.16 -2.49
CA TYR A 222 9.69 5.81 -2.00
C TYR A 222 10.88 5.15 -2.69
N LYS A 223 11.81 4.63 -1.91
CA LYS A 223 13.05 4.04 -2.47
C LYS A 223 12.82 2.72 -3.20
N GLY A 224 11.85 1.93 -2.75
CA GLY A 224 11.54 0.64 -3.37
C GLY A 224 12.70 -0.32 -3.39
N THR A 225 13.07 -0.88 -2.26
CA THR A 225 14.29 -1.72 -2.10
C THR A 225 14.33 -2.97 -2.96
N ARG A 226 13.19 -3.36 -3.58
CA ARG A 226 13.07 -4.55 -4.47
C ARG A 226 13.78 -5.80 -3.93
N ARG A 227 13.72 -6.02 -2.60
CA ARG A 227 14.46 -7.07 -1.86
C ARG A 227 14.28 -8.46 -2.46
N ALA A 228 13.11 -8.75 -3.05
CA ALA A 228 12.86 -10.05 -3.72
C ALA A 228 13.78 -10.32 -4.91
N ARG A 229 14.40 -9.30 -5.51
CA ARG A 229 15.32 -9.49 -6.65
C ARG A 229 16.71 -9.89 -6.21
N ASN A 230 17.15 -9.43 -5.05
CA ASN A 230 18.53 -9.51 -4.59
C ASN A 230 18.74 -10.50 -3.42
N ASN A 231 17.66 -11.09 -2.90
CA ASN A 231 17.72 -11.99 -1.75
C ASN A 231 16.83 -13.22 -1.94
N LYS A 232 17.44 -14.42 -1.90
CA LYS A 232 16.77 -15.72 -2.12
C LYS A 232 15.61 -15.96 -1.13
N LYS A 233 15.71 -15.50 0.13
CA LYS A 233 14.65 -15.62 1.13
C LYS A 233 13.41 -14.85 0.69
N TYR A 234 13.59 -13.59 0.31
CA TYR A 234 12.48 -12.74 -0.15
C TYR A 234 11.92 -13.19 -1.50
N ALA A 235 12.76 -13.71 -2.41
CA ALA A 235 12.30 -14.32 -3.66
C ALA A 235 11.38 -15.52 -3.41
N LYS A 236 11.71 -16.40 -2.44
CA LYS A 236 10.87 -17.53 -2.05
C LYS A 236 9.53 -17.09 -1.47
N ILE A 237 9.53 -16.05 -0.62
CA ILE A 237 8.28 -15.47 -0.06
C ILE A 237 7.43 -14.92 -1.21
N PHE A 238 8.02 -14.15 -2.12
CA PHE A 238 7.33 -13.59 -3.29
C PHE A 238 6.64 -14.66 -4.14
N ILE A 239 7.35 -15.73 -4.49
CA ILE A 239 6.78 -16.83 -5.27
C ILE A 239 5.64 -17.51 -4.51
N LYS A 240 5.82 -17.80 -3.22
CA LYS A 240 4.78 -18.43 -2.39
C LYS A 240 3.52 -17.57 -2.33
N SER A 241 3.67 -16.27 -2.14
CA SER A 241 2.56 -15.31 -2.06
C SER A 241 1.79 -15.23 -3.38
N HIS A 242 2.48 -15.17 -4.52
CA HIS A 242 1.82 -15.15 -5.82
C HIS A 242 1.12 -16.46 -6.15
N ILE A 243 1.71 -17.61 -5.80
CA ILE A 243 1.03 -18.91 -5.94
C ILE A 243 -0.25 -18.95 -5.09
N ARG A 244 -0.21 -18.42 -3.85
CA ARG A 244 -1.39 -18.29 -3.00
C ARG A 244 -2.47 -17.43 -3.67
N PHE A 245 -2.10 -16.26 -4.18
CA PHE A 245 -3.01 -15.37 -4.90
C PHE A 245 -3.69 -16.08 -6.07
N TRP A 246 -2.92 -16.75 -6.93
CA TRP A 246 -3.47 -17.48 -8.07
C TRP A 246 -4.35 -18.66 -7.66
N LYS A 247 -4.03 -19.36 -6.58
CA LYS A 247 -4.91 -20.40 -6.04
C LYS A 247 -6.25 -19.86 -5.55
N LYS A 248 -6.24 -18.65 -4.99
CA LYS A 248 -7.43 -17.99 -4.43
C LYS A 248 -8.33 -17.40 -5.51
N PHE A 249 -7.76 -16.75 -6.52
CA PHE A 249 -8.50 -15.98 -7.53
C PHE A 249 -8.48 -16.59 -8.94
N GLY A 250 -7.75 -17.66 -9.15
CA GLY A 250 -7.60 -18.32 -10.44
C GLY A 250 -6.28 -18.03 -11.14
N PHE A 251 -5.83 -19.02 -11.93
CA PHE A 251 -4.53 -18.95 -12.63
C PHE A 251 -4.62 -18.19 -13.95
N PHE A 252 -5.77 -18.21 -14.63
CA PHE A 252 -5.92 -17.71 -15.99
C PHE A 252 -7.07 -16.72 -16.18
N TYR A 253 -8.13 -16.85 -15.38
CA TYR A 253 -9.35 -16.05 -15.48
C TYR A 253 -9.95 -15.83 -14.10
N GLY A 254 -10.91 -14.89 -14.00
CA GLY A 254 -11.69 -14.70 -12.78
C GLY A 254 -11.42 -13.38 -12.05
N TYR A 255 -10.56 -12.53 -12.60
CA TYR A 255 -10.37 -11.21 -12.02
C TYR A 255 -11.57 -10.30 -12.33
N PRO A 256 -12.05 -9.51 -11.36
CA PRO A 256 -13.12 -8.57 -11.59
C PRO A 256 -12.70 -7.54 -12.64
N GLN A 257 -13.58 -7.31 -13.62
CA GLN A 257 -13.33 -6.32 -14.66
C GLN A 257 -13.45 -4.92 -14.08
N ARG A 258 -12.50 -4.04 -14.40
CA ARG A 258 -12.57 -2.64 -13.98
C ARG A 258 -13.62 -1.90 -14.82
N LYS A 259 -14.29 -0.95 -14.18
CA LYS A 259 -15.09 0.04 -14.89
C LYS A 259 -14.19 1.21 -15.24
N GLU A 260 -14.18 1.59 -16.50
CA GLU A 260 -13.52 2.82 -16.93
C GLU A 260 -14.38 3.99 -16.44
N LEU A 261 -13.86 4.73 -15.47
CA LEU A 261 -14.50 5.97 -14.98
C LEU A 261 -13.81 7.15 -15.62
N THR A 262 -14.59 8.18 -15.95
CA THR A 262 -14.08 9.47 -16.44
C THR A 262 -14.12 10.49 -15.31
N PHE A 263 -13.01 11.17 -15.04
CA PHE A 263 -12.85 12.11 -13.92
C PHE A 263 -12.55 13.54 -14.41
#